data_c6f7fed382dfd151a312aed30daf03ca
#
_entry.id   c6f7fed382dfd151a312aed30daf03ca
#
_cell.length_a   1.000
_cell.length_b   1.000
_cell.length_c   1.000
_cell.angle_alpha   90.00
_cell.angle_beta   90.00
_cell.angle_gamma   90.00
#
_symmetry.space_group_name_H-M   'P 1'
#
loop_
_entity.id
_entity.type
_entity.pdbx_description
1 polymer ?
#
loop_
_entity_poly.entity_id
_entity_poly.type
_entity_poly.pdbx_seq_one_letter_code
_entity_poly.pdbx_strand_id
1 'polypeptide(L)'
;MKKLLSLILLLLLLTGCSVQQPLRYQQISQQDAKNLMDAYPDYVVLDVREQHEYDAGHIPGAVLLPLGSITKESAAAVIPTSTCPVMVYCRSGNRSKQAAEILCDLGYLNVMEFGGITTWPYEIE
;
A
#
# COMPACT_ATOMS: atom_id res chain seq x y z
N MET A 1 -42.74 32.91 -12.80
CA MET A 1 -41.31 33.14 -12.90
C MET A 1 -40.52 32.66 -11.70
N LYS A 2 -40.97 32.90 -10.47
CA LYS A 2 -40.24 32.46 -9.27
C LYS A 2 -40.14 30.92 -9.09
N LYS A 3 -41.09 30.17 -9.66
CA LYS A 3 -41.11 28.70 -9.58
C LYS A 3 -40.11 28.01 -10.54
N LEU A 4 -39.74 28.66 -11.64
CA LEU A 4 -38.77 28.13 -12.61
C LEU A 4 -37.31 28.26 -12.12
N LEU A 5 -37.01 29.34 -11.39
CA LEU A 5 -35.67 29.50 -10.78
C LEU A 5 -35.41 28.47 -9.68
N SER A 6 -36.45 28.07 -8.95
CA SER A 6 -36.32 27.07 -7.89
C SER A 6 -36.05 25.66 -8.44
N LEU A 7 -36.58 25.34 -9.62
CA LEU A 7 -36.34 24.04 -10.28
C LEU A 7 -34.93 23.91 -10.86
N ILE A 8 -34.37 25.03 -11.36
CA ILE A 8 -33.01 25.06 -11.92
C ILE A 8 -31.96 24.92 -10.80
N LEU A 9 -32.24 25.51 -9.65
CA LEU A 9 -31.34 25.42 -8.50
C LEU A 9 -31.31 24.01 -7.89
N LEU A 10 -32.43 23.28 -7.99
CA LEU A 10 -32.49 21.87 -7.50
C LEU A 10 -31.76 20.87 -8.42
N LEU A 11 -31.68 21.21 -9.72
CA LEU A 11 -31.00 20.33 -10.70
C LEU A 11 -29.47 20.42 -10.60
N LEU A 12 -28.93 21.51 -10.07
CA LEU A 12 -27.48 21.71 -9.88
C LEU A 12 -26.89 20.93 -8.67
N LEU A 13 -27.75 20.40 -7.79
CA LEU A 13 -27.33 19.62 -6.63
C LEU A 13 -27.17 18.15 -6.90
N LEU A 14 -27.48 17.68 -8.13
CA LEU A 14 -27.41 16.27 -8.50
C LEU A 14 -26.15 15.90 -9.32
N THR A 15 -25.30 16.85 -9.65
CA THR A 15 -23.96 16.53 -10.13
C THR A 15 -23.06 16.25 -8.93
N GLY A 16 -23.26 15.09 -8.31
CA GLY A 16 -22.35 14.58 -7.33
C GLY A 16 -20.98 14.37 -7.97
N CYS A 17 -20.06 15.33 -7.83
CA CYS A 17 -18.65 15.05 -8.03
C CYS A 17 -18.27 13.96 -7.04
N SER A 18 -18.07 12.74 -7.53
CA SER A 18 -17.37 11.70 -6.76
C SER A 18 -15.91 12.18 -6.64
N VAL A 19 -15.63 12.90 -5.58
CA VAL A 19 -14.26 13.27 -5.22
C VAL A 19 -13.60 11.98 -4.75
N GLN A 20 -12.88 11.33 -5.66
CA GLN A 20 -12.06 10.20 -5.31
C GLN A 20 -10.94 10.71 -4.41
N GLN A 21 -10.95 10.29 -3.16
CA GLN A 21 -9.92 10.72 -2.22
C GLN A 21 -8.56 10.19 -2.68
N PRO A 22 -7.49 11.01 -2.65
CA PRO A 22 -6.17 10.54 -3.00
C PRO A 22 -5.74 9.41 -2.05
N LEU A 23 -5.04 8.41 -2.59
CA LEU A 23 -4.46 7.33 -1.79
C LEU A 23 -3.47 7.91 -0.79
N ARG A 24 -3.48 7.40 0.43
CA ARG A 24 -2.54 7.80 1.48
C ARG A 24 -1.18 7.11 1.35
N TYR A 25 -1.07 6.11 0.51
CA TYR A 25 0.16 5.44 0.14
C TYR A 25 0.44 5.64 -1.34
N GLN A 26 1.68 5.45 -1.76
CA GLN A 26 2.09 5.53 -3.15
C GLN A 26 2.07 4.16 -3.80
N GLN A 27 1.54 4.08 -5.01
CA GLN A 27 1.72 2.91 -5.88
C GLN A 27 2.93 3.16 -6.77
N ILE A 28 3.91 2.28 -6.70
CA ILE A 28 5.14 2.37 -7.50
C ILE A 28 5.28 1.14 -8.39
N SER A 29 6.06 1.27 -9.47
CA SER A 29 6.40 0.14 -10.32
C SER A 29 7.36 -0.81 -9.61
N GLN A 30 7.41 -2.05 -10.07
CA GLN A 30 8.37 -3.04 -9.55
C GLN A 30 9.81 -2.65 -9.86
N GLN A 31 10.04 -1.99 -11.01
CA GLN A 31 11.36 -1.45 -11.33
C GLN A 31 11.78 -0.34 -10.36
N ASP A 32 10.88 0.59 -10.05
CA ASP A 32 11.15 1.64 -9.06
C ASP A 32 11.39 1.04 -7.68
N ALA A 33 10.60 0.05 -7.29
CA ALA A 33 10.80 -0.67 -6.03
C ALA A 33 12.21 -1.31 -5.97
N LYS A 34 12.61 -2.01 -7.03
CA LYS A 34 13.94 -2.62 -7.11
C LYS A 34 15.06 -1.58 -7.02
N ASN A 35 14.91 -0.46 -7.72
CA ASN A 35 15.89 0.62 -7.67
C ASN A 35 16.02 1.22 -6.27
N LEU A 36 14.90 1.39 -5.58
CA LEU A 36 14.90 1.90 -4.19
C LEU A 36 15.52 0.90 -3.22
N MET A 37 15.23 -0.39 -3.36
CA MET A 37 15.85 -1.44 -2.54
C MET A 37 17.36 -1.46 -2.69
N ASP A 38 17.86 -1.32 -3.92
CA ASP A 38 19.29 -1.33 -4.21
C ASP A 38 19.99 -0.07 -3.71
N ALA A 39 19.32 1.09 -3.80
CA ALA A 39 19.89 2.37 -3.40
C ALA A 39 19.81 2.64 -1.89
N TYR A 40 18.77 2.10 -1.22
CA TYR A 40 18.46 2.37 0.17
C TYR A 40 18.21 1.07 0.94
N PRO A 41 19.29 0.37 1.38
CA PRO A 41 19.17 -0.91 2.08
C PRO A 41 18.39 -0.84 3.40
N ASP A 42 18.26 0.35 3.99
CA ASP A 42 17.53 0.59 5.23
C ASP A 42 16.02 0.70 5.06
N TYR A 43 15.53 0.75 3.81
CA TYR A 43 14.09 0.71 3.55
C TYR A 43 13.54 -0.67 3.91
N VAL A 44 12.41 -0.67 4.56
CA VAL A 44 11.75 -1.93 4.96
C VAL A 44 10.92 -2.45 3.80
N VAL A 45 11.13 -3.72 3.46
CA VAL A 45 10.31 -4.44 2.49
C VAL A 45 9.44 -5.44 3.24
N LEU A 46 8.11 -5.29 3.15
CA LEU A 46 7.16 -6.18 3.81
C LEU A 46 6.51 -7.13 2.81
N ASP A 47 6.61 -8.41 3.12
CA ASP A 47 5.81 -9.46 2.52
C ASP A 47 4.59 -9.70 3.41
N VAL A 48 3.40 -9.38 2.91
CA VAL A 48 2.15 -9.49 3.68
C VAL A 48 1.35 -10.75 3.34
N ARG A 49 2.02 -11.72 2.71
CA ARG A 49 1.47 -13.05 2.44
C ARG A 49 1.52 -13.92 3.69
N GLU A 50 1.12 -15.18 3.56
CA GLU A 50 1.20 -16.14 4.65
C GLU A 50 2.60 -16.78 4.75
N GLN A 51 2.89 -17.37 5.90
CA GLN A 51 4.20 -18.02 6.17
C GLN A 51 4.58 -19.03 5.11
N HIS A 52 3.65 -19.90 4.70
CA HIS A 52 3.95 -20.95 3.71
C HIS A 52 4.28 -20.38 2.32
N GLU A 53 3.69 -19.24 1.95
CA GLU A 53 4.01 -18.53 0.71
C GLU A 53 5.42 -17.93 0.77
N TYR A 54 5.74 -17.30 1.90
CA TYR A 54 7.08 -16.74 2.15
C TYR A 54 8.16 -17.81 2.11
N ASP A 55 7.93 -18.94 2.75
CA ASP A 55 8.88 -20.06 2.80
C ASP A 55 9.11 -20.68 1.42
N ALA A 56 8.12 -20.66 0.54
CA ALA A 56 8.24 -21.15 -0.82
C ALA A 56 9.06 -20.23 -1.75
N GLY A 57 9.29 -19.00 -1.34
CA GLY A 57 10.08 -18.02 -2.05
C GLY A 57 9.59 -16.61 -1.76
N HIS A 58 10.52 -15.69 -1.56
CA HIS A 58 10.24 -14.27 -1.26
C HIS A 58 11.30 -13.36 -1.87
N ILE A 59 11.00 -12.08 -1.94
CA ILE A 59 11.95 -11.07 -2.41
C ILE A 59 13.10 -10.96 -1.39
N PRO A 60 14.37 -10.99 -1.83
CA PRO A 60 15.50 -10.91 -0.92
C PRO A 60 15.42 -9.70 0.02
N GLY A 61 15.65 -9.95 1.31
CA GLY A 61 15.57 -8.92 2.34
C GLY A 61 14.16 -8.59 2.83
N ALA A 62 13.12 -9.18 2.26
CA ALA A 62 11.76 -8.96 2.72
C ALA A 62 11.51 -9.57 4.10
N VAL A 63 10.79 -8.83 4.94
CA VAL A 63 10.34 -9.27 6.25
C VAL A 63 8.87 -9.69 6.15
N LEU A 64 8.55 -10.86 6.68
CA LEU A 64 7.19 -11.37 6.69
C LEU A 64 6.35 -10.67 7.77
N LEU A 65 5.23 -10.09 7.36
CA LEU A 65 4.19 -9.58 8.25
C LEU A 65 2.83 -9.83 7.60
N PRO A 66 2.20 -10.99 7.83
CA PRO A 66 0.95 -11.34 7.19
C PRO A 66 -0.14 -10.29 7.41
N LEU A 67 -0.94 -10.03 6.38
CA LEU A 67 -2.02 -9.03 6.41
C LEU A 67 -2.90 -9.15 7.67
N GLY A 68 -3.32 -10.36 8.00
CA GLY A 68 -4.19 -10.61 9.17
C GLY A 68 -3.49 -10.45 10.52
N SER A 69 -2.17 -10.28 10.52
CA SER A 69 -1.35 -10.13 11.74
C SER A 69 -0.84 -8.71 11.95
N ILE A 70 -1.20 -7.77 11.09
CA ILE A 70 -0.75 -6.38 11.21
C ILE A 70 -1.50 -5.70 12.37
N THR A 71 -0.76 -5.36 13.40
CA THR A 71 -1.21 -4.57 14.54
C THR A 71 -0.21 -3.43 14.77
N LYS A 72 -0.54 -2.50 15.65
CA LYS A 72 0.40 -1.45 16.06
C LYS A 72 1.71 -2.05 16.58
N GLU A 73 1.62 -3.10 17.39
CA GLU A 73 2.77 -3.76 18.00
C GLU A 73 3.58 -4.55 17.00
N SER A 74 2.95 -5.34 16.13
CA SER A 74 3.66 -6.15 15.13
C SER A 74 4.33 -5.29 14.06
N ALA A 75 3.69 -4.20 13.65
CA ALA A 75 4.28 -3.25 12.71
C ALA A 75 5.50 -2.54 13.33
N ALA A 76 5.39 -2.09 14.59
CA ALA A 76 6.49 -1.43 15.30
C ALA A 76 7.70 -2.35 15.53
N ALA A 77 7.48 -3.66 15.58
CA ALA A 77 8.58 -4.63 15.72
C ALA A 77 9.46 -4.73 14.46
N VAL A 78 8.93 -4.38 13.28
CA VAL A 78 9.64 -4.52 11.99
C VAL A 78 9.88 -3.19 11.28
N ILE A 79 9.16 -2.13 11.63
CA ILE A 79 9.32 -0.79 11.06
C ILE A 79 9.82 0.15 12.17
N PRO A 80 11.07 0.63 12.11
CA PRO A 80 11.70 1.34 13.21
C PRO A 80 11.03 2.66 13.62
N THR A 81 10.54 3.44 12.65
CA THR A 81 9.92 4.76 12.88
C THR A 81 8.76 5.01 11.95
N SER A 82 7.90 5.96 12.30
CA SER A 82 6.76 6.37 11.45
C SER A 82 7.17 7.01 10.12
N THR A 83 8.39 7.51 10.02
CA THR A 83 8.94 8.12 8.81
C THR A 83 9.77 7.16 7.97
N CYS A 84 10.05 5.96 8.47
CA CYS A 84 10.79 4.94 7.73
C CYS A 84 10.03 4.56 6.45
N PRO A 85 10.66 4.60 5.28
CA PRO A 85 10.04 4.12 4.06
C PRO A 85 9.75 2.62 4.12
N VAL A 86 8.54 2.25 3.79
CA VAL A 86 8.04 0.87 3.80
C VAL A 86 7.51 0.52 2.43
N MET A 87 8.04 -0.53 1.84
CA MET A 87 7.58 -1.07 0.56
C MET A 87 6.85 -2.38 0.80
N VAL A 88 5.63 -2.49 0.30
CA VAL A 88 4.71 -3.59 0.60
C VAL A 88 4.36 -4.35 -0.66
N TYR A 89 4.42 -5.66 -0.61
CA TYR A 89 3.96 -6.53 -1.68
C TYR A 89 3.22 -7.76 -1.15
N CYS A 90 2.49 -8.41 -2.02
CA CYS A 90 1.88 -9.70 -1.74
C CYS A 90 2.04 -10.66 -2.93
N ARG A 91 1.04 -11.50 -3.22
CA ARG A 91 1.09 -12.38 -4.39
C ARG A 91 0.73 -11.65 -5.68
N SER A 92 -0.41 -10.94 -5.70
CA SER A 92 -0.99 -10.31 -6.90
C SER A 92 -1.36 -8.84 -6.72
N GLY A 93 -1.19 -8.26 -5.52
CA GLY A 93 -1.43 -6.85 -5.23
C GLY A 93 -2.68 -6.54 -4.39
N ASN A 94 -3.60 -7.48 -4.16
CA ASN A 94 -4.82 -7.21 -3.40
C ASN A 94 -4.57 -7.05 -1.90
N ARG A 95 -3.86 -7.97 -1.29
CA ARG A 95 -3.50 -7.93 0.15
C ARG A 95 -2.55 -6.77 0.45
N SER A 96 -1.62 -6.48 -0.44
CA SER A 96 -0.65 -5.40 -0.27
C SER A 96 -1.30 -4.01 -0.23
N LYS A 97 -2.34 -3.79 -1.02
CA LYS A 97 -3.12 -2.54 -0.96
C LYS A 97 -3.86 -2.39 0.36
N GLN A 98 -4.48 -3.45 0.85
CA GLN A 98 -5.13 -3.46 2.17
C GLN A 98 -4.12 -3.23 3.29
N ALA A 99 -2.97 -3.89 3.23
CA ALA A 99 -1.89 -3.71 4.20
C ALA A 99 -1.36 -2.27 4.20
N ALA A 100 -1.19 -1.67 3.02
CA ALA A 100 -0.75 -0.28 2.90
C ALA A 100 -1.73 0.69 3.58
N GLU A 101 -3.03 0.49 3.41
CA GLU A 101 -4.05 1.30 4.09
C GLU A 101 -3.99 1.14 5.61
N ILE A 102 -3.84 -0.10 6.11
CA ILE A 102 -3.71 -0.37 7.54
C ILE A 102 -2.48 0.33 8.12
N LEU A 103 -1.35 0.26 7.42
CA LEU A 103 -0.12 0.93 7.86
C LEU A 103 -0.29 2.45 7.91
N CYS A 104 -0.97 3.04 6.94
CA CYS A 104 -1.30 4.46 6.98
C CYS A 104 -2.21 4.81 8.17
N ASP A 105 -3.20 3.98 8.48
CA ASP A 105 -4.08 4.14 9.65
C ASP A 105 -3.28 4.07 10.97
N LEU A 106 -2.22 3.28 10.99
CA LEU A 106 -1.32 3.16 12.15
C LEU A 106 -0.35 4.33 12.28
N GLY A 107 -0.30 5.25 11.30
CA GLY A 107 0.51 6.47 11.35
C GLY A 107 1.82 6.40 10.57
N TYR A 108 2.06 5.37 9.77
CA TYR A 108 3.23 5.31 8.89
C TYR A 108 3.05 6.27 7.71
N LEU A 109 4.03 7.12 7.47
CA LEU A 109 3.93 8.27 6.56
C LEU A 109 4.51 8.01 5.18
N ASN A 110 5.37 7.01 5.02
CA ASN A 110 6.08 6.72 3.77
C ASN A 110 5.83 5.28 3.32
N VAL A 111 4.58 4.97 2.99
CA VAL A 111 4.15 3.64 2.54
C VAL A 111 4.07 3.59 1.03
N MET A 112 4.75 2.63 0.42
CA MET A 112 4.75 2.35 -1.01
C MET A 112 4.26 0.92 -1.27
N GLU A 113 3.41 0.74 -2.26
CA GLU A 113 2.87 -0.56 -2.65
C GLU A 113 3.29 -0.86 -4.08
N PHE A 114 3.80 -2.07 -4.37
CA PHE A 114 4.34 -2.40 -5.69
C PHE A 114 3.83 -3.71 -6.29
N GLY A 115 2.65 -4.15 -5.89
CA GLY A 115 1.97 -5.28 -6.51
C GLY A 115 2.33 -6.63 -5.90
N GLY A 116 2.68 -7.58 -6.73
CA GLY A 116 2.84 -8.95 -6.29
C GLY A 116 4.03 -9.69 -6.88
N ILE A 117 4.44 -10.74 -6.18
CA ILE A 117 5.59 -11.57 -6.55
C ILE A 117 5.36 -12.33 -7.87
N THR A 118 4.11 -12.55 -8.27
CA THR A 118 3.80 -13.25 -9.54
C THR A 118 4.29 -12.53 -10.78
N THR A 119 4.48 -11.22 -10.69
CA THR A 119 5.01 -10.38 -11.78
C THR A 119 6.40 -9.82 -11.48
N TRP A 120 7.00 -10.21 -10.38
CA TRP A 120 8.33 -9.76 -9.99
C TRP A 120 9.40 -10.36 -10.90
N PRO A 121 10.13 -9.55 -11.70
CA PRO A 121 11.05 -10.06 -12.70
C PRO A 121 12.49 -10.23 -12.20
N TYR A 122 12.72 -10.01 -10.92
CA TYR A 122 14.05 -10.02 -10.32
C TYR A 122 14.22 -11.26 -9.43
N GLU A 123 15.32 -11.32 -8.70
CA GLU A 123 15.67 -12.45 -7.85
C GLU A 123 14.67 -12.73 -6.74
N ILE A 124 14.53 -14.01 -6.39
CA ILE A 124 13.77 -14.53 -5.25
C ILE A 124 14.70 -15.44 -4.46
N GLU A 125 14.56 -15.41 -3.17
CA GLU A 125 15.29 -16.33 -2.30
C GLU A 125 14.38 -17.31 -1.55
#